data_15edd74a8d88285ed09e595cff8e9cfd
#
_entry.id   15edd74a8d88285ed09e595cff8e9cfd
#
_cell.length_a   1.000
_cell.length_b   1.000
_cell.length_c   1.000
_cell.angle_alpha   90.00
_cell.angle_beta   90.00
_cell.angle_gamma   90.00
#
_symmetry.space_group_name_H-M   'P 1'
#
loop_
_entity.id
_entity.type
_entity.pdbx_description
1 polymer ?
#
loop_
_entity_poly.entity_id
_entity_poly.type
_entity_poly.pdbx_seq_one_letter_code
_entity_poly.pdbx_strand_id
1 'polypeptide(L)'
;MTATETYKVGARSGVGVSSQRPDAVPKATGEFSFSSDLSSHNMLWGKTLRSPHPSARIRNIDYSEALAISGVHAILTASDVPGKNLFGLEHPDQPVLADDIVRYAGEPI
;
A
#
# COMPACT_ATOMS: atom_id res chain seq x y z
N MET A 1 10.86 -29.91 -8.71
CA MET A 1 11.63 -29.51 -9.91
C MET A 1 10.79 -28.50 -10.66
N THR A 2 11.01 -27.23 -10.43
CA THR A 2 10.28 -26.12 -11.08
C THR A 2 11.05 -25.76 -12.34
N ALA A 3 10.51 -26.08 -13.50
CA ALA A 3 11.03 -25.66 -14.78
C ALA A 3 10.81 -24.15 -14.92
N THR A 4 11.88 -23.37 -14.77
CA THR A 4 11.90 -21.96 -15.14
C THR A 4 11.94 -21.90 -16.66
N GLU A 5 10.79 -21.84 -17.31
CA GLU A 5 10.69 -21.62 -18.72
C GLU A 5 11.12 -20.19 -19.03
N THR A 6 12.33 -20.06 -19.56
CA THR A 6 12.88 -18.77 -19.97
C THR A 6 12.13 -18.30 -21.21
N TYR A 7 11.22 -17.38 -21.04
CA TYR A 7 10.47 -16.74 -22.13
C TYR A 7 11.46 -15.96 -23.00
N LYS A 8 11.76 -16.49 -24.18
CA LYS A 8 12.55 -15.76 -25.19
C LYS A 8 11.64 -14.71 -25.81
N VAL A 9 11.76 -13.47 -25.34
CA VAL A 9 11.17 -12.31 -26.01
C VAL A 9 11.81 -12.22 -27.40
N GLY A 10 11.08 -12.63 -28.43
CA GLY A 10 11.50 -12.45 -29.81
C GLY A 10 11.70 -10.97 -30.13
N ALA A 11 12.82 -10.65 -30.75
CA ALA A 11 13.32 -9.30 -31.04
C ALA A 11 12.50 -8.55 -32.10
N ARG A 12 11.18 -8.39 -31.89
CA ARG A 12 10.33 -7.51 -32.70
C ARG A 12 9.32 -6.82 -31.78
N SER A 13 9.78 -5.80 -31.06
CA SER A 13 8.92 -4.82 -30.43
C SER A 13 8.91 -3.55 -31.30
N GLY A 14 7.75 -3.08 -31.69
CA GLY A 14 7.64 -1.87 -32.49
C GLY A 14 6.19 -1.52 -32.82
N VAL A 15 6.01 -0.35 -33.43
CA VAL A 15 4.71 0.11 -33.92
C VAL A 15 4.14 -0.89 -34.93
N GLY A 16 2.88 -1.28 -34.77
CA GLY A 16 2.21 -2.25 -35.63
C GLY A 16 2.40 -3.73 -35.25
N VAL A 17 3.12 -4.01 -34.16
CA VAL A 17 3.27 -5.37 -33.62
C VAL A 17 2.41 -5.53 -32.37
N SER A 18 1.59 -6.57 -32.34
CA SER A 18 0.85 -6.94 -31.13
C SER A 18 1.80 -7.64 -30.15
N SER A 19 2.33 -6.88 -29.19
CA SER A 19 3.19 -7.44 -28.15
C SER A 19 2.36 -8.19 -27.12
N GLN A 20 2.72 -9.42 -26.85
CA GLN A 20 2.08 -10.19 -25.81
C GLN A 20 2.48 -9.67 -24.44
N ARG A 21 1.50 -9.41 -23.59
CA ARG A 21 1.72 -8.99 -22.22
C ARG A 21 2.34 -10.15 -21.41
N PRO A 22 3.47 -9.92 -20.70
CA PRO A 22 4.19 -11.00 -19.99
C PRO A 22 3.36 -11.72 -18.92
N ASP A 23 2.44 -11.01 -18.28
CA ASP A 23 1.59 -11.52 -17.21
C ASP A 23 0.19 -11.95 -17.67
N ALA A 24 -0.07 -11.96 -18.98
CA ALA A 24 -1.40 -12.26 -19.52
C ALA A 24 -1.81 -13.72 -19.28
N VAL A 25 -0.92 -14.65 -19.56
CA VAL A 25 -1.20 -16.09 -19.41
C VAL A 25 -1.45 -16.46 -17.95
N PRO A 26 -0.55 -16.15 -16.99
CA PRO A 26 -0.80 -16.47 -15.58
C PRO A 26 -2.06 -15.80 -15.03
N LYS A 27 -2.43 -14.61 -15.51
CA LYS A 27 -3.70 -13.96 -15.12
C LYS A 27 -4.92 -14.66 -15.68
N ALA A 28 -4.84 -15.14 -16.92
CA ALA A 28 -5.95 -15.86 -17.55
C ALA A 28 -6.14 -17.27 -16.96
N THR A 29 -5.05 -17.93 -16.55
CA THR A 29 -5.09 -19.28 -15.94
C THR A 29 -5.36 -19.25 -14.43
N GLY A 30 -5.31 -18.08 -13.78
CA GLY A 30 -5.45 -17.96 -12.33
C GLY A 30 -4.17 -18.27 -11.54
N GLU A 31 -3.04 -18.44 -12.22
CA GLU A 31 -1.74 -18.71 -11.57
C GLU A 31 -1.03 -17.45 -11.07
N PHE A 32 -1.51 -16.27 -11.49
CA PHE A 32 -0.95 -14.99 -11.07
C PHE A 32 -1.39 -14.64 -9.66
N SER A 33 -0.44 -14.53 -8.75
CA SER A 33 -0.70 -14.08 -7.38
C SER A 33 -0.76 -12.56 -7.32
N PHE A 34 -1.90 -12.02 -6.89
CA PHE A 34 -2.05 -10.61 -6.56
C PHE A 34 -1.55 -10.34 -5.13
N SER A 35 -1.41 -9.07 -4.76
CA SER A 35 -0.93 -8.70 -3.42
C SER A 35 -1.78 -9.27 -2.27
N SER A 36 -3.10 -9.42 -2.49
CA SER A 36 -4.02 -10.03 -1.53
C SER A 36 -3.84 -11.55 -1.35
N ASP A 37 -3.19 -12.22 -2.33
CA ASP A 37 -2.97 -13.66 -2.29
C ASP A 37 -1.63 -14.02 -1.64
N LEU A 38 -0.79 -12.99 -1.42
CA LEU A 38 0.51 -13.19 -0.79
C LEU A 38 0.32 -13.43 0.71
N SER A 39 0.92 -14.50 1.20
CA SER A 39 0.94 -14.84 2.61
C SER A 39 2.32 -15.29 3.04
N SER A 40 2.70 -15.01 4.27
CA SER A 40 3.93 -15.46 4.87
C SER A 40 3.67 -15.92 6.30
N HIS A 41 4.51 -16.81 6.80
CA HIS A 41 4.44 -17.22 8.19
C HIS A 41 4.68 -16.01 9.10
N ASN A 42 3.81 -15.82 10.09
CA ASN A 42 3.84 -14.66 10.99
C ASN A 42 3.61 -13.30 10.33
N MET A 43 2.95 -13.26 9.18
CA MET A 43 2.58 -12.00 8.53
C MET A 43 1.65 -11.18 9.42
N LEU A 44 1.95 -9.90 9.56
CA LEU A 44 1.08 -8.95 10.26
C LEU A 44 0.07 -8.33 9.31
N TRP A 45 -1.11 -8.01 9.84
CA TRP A 45 -2.16 -7.30 9.13
C TRP A 45 -2.14 -5.84 9.52
N GLY A 46 -2.01 -4.96 8.53
CA GLY A 46 -2.10 -3.52 8.72
C GLY A 46 -3.51 -3.02 8.47
N LYS A 47 -3.98 -2.10 9.32
CA LYS A 47 -5.24 -1.38 9.14
C LYS A 47 -5.01 0.10 9.37
N THR A 48 -5.44 0.93 8.43
CA THR A 48 -5.32 2.38 8.53
C THR A 48 -6.53 2.94 9.27
N LEU A 49 -6.29 3.71 10.33
CA LEU A 49 -7.31 4.55 10.94
C LEU A 49 -7.59 5.74 10.02
N ARG A 50 -8.86 6.01 9.80
CA ARG A 50 -9.30 7.10 8.91
C ARG A 50 -10.23 8.03 9.63
N SER A 51 -10.06 9.34 9.38
CA SER A 51 -10.90 10.37 9.97
C SER A 51 -12.36 10.24 9.52
N PRO A 52 -13.33 10.30 10.43
CA PRO A 52 -14.73 10.44 10.08
C PRO A 52 -15.13 11.89 9.76
N HIS A 53 -14.23 12.86 10.00
CA HIS A 53 -14.55 14.28 9.86
C HIS A 53 -14.01 14.82 8.52
N PRO A 54 -14.77 15.69 7.84
CA PRO A 54 -14.34 16.30 6.57
C PRO A 54 -13.28 17.40 6.76
N SER A 55 -13.26 18.03 7.94
CA SER A 55 -12.23 19.01 8.33
C SER A 55 -12.20 19.09 9.85
N ALA A 56 -11.04 18.82 10.43
CA ALA A 56 -10.87 18.84 11.89
C ALA A 56 -9.41 19.03 12.28
N ARG A 57 -9.19 19.61 13.45
CA ARG A 57 -7.88 19.61 14.08
C ARG A 57 -7.74 18.39 14.96
N ILE A 58 -6.66 17.63 14.76
CA ILE A 58 -6.27 16.52 15.62
C ILE A 58 -5.65 17.13 16.89
N ARG A 59 -6.29 16.93 18.03
CA ARG A 59 -5.77 17.42 19.32
C ARG A 59 -4.95 16.35 20.03
N ASN A 60 -5.41 15.12 19.95
CA ASN A 60 -4.77 13.97 20.55
C ASN A 60 -5.30 12.68 19.90
N ILE A 61 -4.45 11.68 19.78
CA ILE A 61 -4.83 10.31 19.44
C ILE A 61 -4.37 9.45 20.58
N ASP A 62 -5.32 8.93 21.35
CA ASP A 62 -5.03 7.97 22.42
C ASP A 62 -5.16 6.56 21.87
N TYR A 63 -4.05 5.84 21.84
CA TYR A 63 -3.95 4.47 21.38
C TYR A 63 -3.55 3.48 22.47
N SER A 64 -3.58 3.89 23.73
CA SER A 64 -3.16 3.07 24.88
C SER A 64 -3.98 1.79 25.00
N GLU A 65 -5.30 1.87 24.86
CA GLU A 65 -6.18 0.70 24.87
C GLU A 65 -5.91 -0.24 23.71
N ALA A 66 -5.64 0.32 22.52
CA ALA A 66 -5.32 -0.49 21.33
C ALA A 66 -4.02 -1.26 21.49
N LEU A 67 -2.99 -0.64 22.08
CA LEU A 67 -1.72 -1.32 22.38
C LEU A 67 -1.85 -2.41 23.45
N ALA A 68 -2.84 -2.32 24.33
CA ALA A 68 -3.10 -3.34 25.34
C ALA A 68 -3.76 -4.62 24.77
N ILE A 69 -4.26 -4.58 23.54
CA ILE A 69 -4.90 -5.73 22.90
C ILE A 69 -3.84 -6.73 22.47
N SER A 70 -4.00 -7.98 22.92
CA SER A 70 -3.11 -9.08 22.51
C SER A 70 -3.14 -9.27 20.98
N GLY A 71 -1.97 -9.29 20.35
CA GLY A 71 -1.80 -9.40 18.91
C GLY A 71 -1.61 -8.05 18.19
N VAL A 72 -1.77 -6.92 18.86
CA VAL A 72 -1.33 -5.63 18.33
C VAL A 72 0.17 -5.51 18.57
N HIS A 73 0.94 -5.40 17.49
CA HIS A 73 2.39 -5.35 17.53
C HIS A 73 2.95 -3.94 17.47
N ALA A 74 2.30 -3.07 16.72
CA ALA A 74 2.71 -1.67 16.59
C ALA A 74 1.54 -0.78 16.17
N ILE A 75 1.62 0.48 16.51
CA ILE A 75 0.80 1.56 15.98
C ILE A 75 1.78 2.60 15.43
N LEU A 76 1.62 2.93 14.16
CA LEU A 76 2.45 3.91 13.48
C LEU A 76 1.67 5.21 13.32
N THR A 77 2.32 6.31 13.60
CA THR A 77 1.78 7.67 13.53
C THR A 77 2.54 8.52 12.51
N ALA A 78 2.13 9.75 12.31
CA ALA A 78 2.84 10.69 11.44
C ALA A 78 4.32 10.87 11.82
N SER A 79 4.66 10.75 13.10
CA SER A 79 6.04 10.85 13.60
C SER A 79 6.92 9.65 13.23
N ASP A 80 6.31 8.52 12.89
CA ASP A 80 7.03 7.30 12.51
C ASP A 80 7.32 7.24 11.01
N VAL A 81 6.79 8.19 10.22
CA VAL A 81 7.03 8.25 8.78
C VAL A 81 8.50 8.60 8.52
N PRO A 82 9.27 7.73 7.85
CA PRO A 82 10.67 8.00 7.58
C PRO A 82 10.82 9.15 6.58
N GLY A 83 11.59 10.17 6.95
CA GLY A 83 11.82 11.36 6.13
C GLY A 83 10.73 12.41 6.27
N LYS A 84 10.16 12.86 5.15
CA LYS A 84 9.08 13.86 5.17
C LYS A 84 7.71 13.19 5.13
N ASN A 85 6.83 13.58 6.03
CA ASN A 85 5.43 13.14 6.05
C ASN A 85 4.59 13.84 4.95
N LEU A 86 5.14 13.99 3.75
CA LEU A 86 4.50 14.64 2.62
C LEU A 86 4.84 13.91 1.34
N PHE A 87 3.87 13.76 0.47
CA PHE A 87 4.06 13.23 -0.87
C PHE A 87 3.22 14.01 -1.89
N GLY A 88 3.54 13.85 -3.15
CA GLY A 88 2.89 14.48 -4.29
C GLY A 88 3.79 14.41 -5.50
N LEU A 89 3.22 14.38 -6.70
CA LEU A 89 3.97 14.20 -7.93
C LEU A 89 4.70 15.50 -8.32
N GLU A 90 3.99 16.62 -8.33
CA GLU A 90 4.54 17.94 -8.65
C GLU A 90 4.66 18.81 -7.40
N HIS A 91 3.69 18.72 -6.51
CA HIS A 91 3.65 19.45 -5.24
C HIS A 91 3.51 18.45 -4.09
N PRO A 92 4.55 18.29 -3.24
CA PRO A 92 4.48 17.42 -2.06
C PRO A 92 3.71 18.13 -0.94
N ASP A 93 2.40 18.20 -1.06
CA ASP A 93 1.49 18.88 -0.15
C ASP A 93 0.52 17.94 0.57
N GLN A 94 0.48 16.66 0.18
CA GLN A 94 -0.38 15.68 0.80
C GLN A 94 0.38 14.91 1.89
N PRO A 95 -0.08 14.92 3.16
CA PRO A 95 0.54 14.11 4.20
C PRO A 95 0.31 12.61 3.95
N VAL A 96 1.29 11.82 4.34
CA VAL A 96 1.17 10.34 4.37
C VAL A 96 0.18 9.94 5.46
N LEU A 97 0.34 10.51 6.65
CA LEU A 97 -0.60 10.45 7.76
C LEU A 97 -0.84 11.87 8.27
N ALA A 98 -2.09 12.25 8.50
CA ALA A 98 -2.39 13.56 9.05
C ALA A 98 -1.88 13.65 10.50
N ASP A 99 -1.22 14.77 10.84
CA ASP A 99 -0.63 15.00 12.16
C ASP A 99 -1.30 16.14 12.94
N ASP A 100 -1.75 17.20 12.26
CA ASP A 100 -2.39 18.37 12.89
C ASP A 100 -3.82 18.58 12.39
N ILE A 101 -4.02 18.55 11.07
CA ILE A 101 -5.30 18.89 10.45
C ILE A 101 -5.72 17.76 9.49
N VAL A 102 -6.95 17.31 9.68
CA VAL A 102 -7.66 16.49 8.71
C VAL A 102 -8.35 17.41 7.71
N ARG A 103 -8.19 17.13 6.42
CA ARG A 103 -8.67 17.95 5.31
C ARG A 103 -9.88 17.37 4.60
N TYR A 104 -10.10 16.05 4.72
CA TYR A 104 -11.25 15.37 4.12
C TYR A 104 -11.65 14.13 4.94
N ALA A 105 -12.91 13.75 4.82
CA ALA A 105 -13.38 12.51 5.44
C ALA A 105 -12.70 11.29 4.79
N GLY A 106 -12.14 10.41 5.62
CA GLY A 106 -11.39 9.26 5.16
C GLY A 106 -9.87 9.49 5.04
N GLU A 107 -9.37 10.68 5.38
CA GLU A 107 -7.92 10.93 5.42
C GLU A 107 -7.25 10.01 6.44
N PRO A 108 -6.11 9.39 6.11
CA PRO A 108 -5.33 8.57 7.05
C PRO A 108 -4.79 9.44 8.20
N ILE A 109 -4.91 8.93 9.42
CA ILE A 109 -4.40 9.55 10.65
C ILE A 109 -3.58 8.59 11.46
#